data_3ae0b9ef55a8a5a2ed0428e5a298dd8f
#
_entry.id   3ae0b9ef55a8a5a2ed0428e5a298dd8f
#
_cell.length_a   1.000
_cell.length_b   1.000
_cell.length_c   1.000
_cell.angle_alpha   90.00
_cell.angle_beta   90.00
_cell.angle_gamma   90.00
#
_symmetry.space_group_name_H-M   'P 1'
#
loop_
_entity.id
_entity.type
_entity.pdbx_description
1 polymer ?
#
loop_
_entity_poly.entity_id
_entity_poly.type
_entity_poly.pdbx_seq_one_letter_code
_entity_poly.pdbx_strand_id
1 'polypeptide(L)'
;MSVSRGIVFALLSGVLSGAVIPQEIPRAKPVNLQVLPKDTSSASVGKLMKRFEKDLGVSCSHCHVEDAQTQKLDYASDENPRKQTARVMIAMLEDINNKYIAQLGGDRRYSVPVTCGSCHQGQSSPPEFDPRSRL
;
A
#
# COMPACT_ATOMS: atom_id res chain seq x y z
N MET A 1 -48.75 20.04 -62.71
CA MET A 1 -47.46 19.36 -62.39
C MET A 1 -47.13 19.72 -60.96
N SER A 2 -47.38 18.80 -60.01
CA SER A 2 -47.24 19.02 -58.58
C SER A 2 -46.04 18.28 -58.08
N VAL A 3 -45.03 18.97 -57.55
CA VAL A 3 -43.80 18.35 -57.01
C VAL A 3 -43.96 18.25 -55.49
N SER A 4 -44.13 16.98 -55.02
CA SER A 4 -44.19 16.67 -53.61
C SER A 4 -42.80 16.68 -53.00
N ARG A 5 -42.58 17.54 -51.96
CA ARG A 5 -41.35 17.60 -51.17
C ARG A 5 -41.48 16.62 -50.01
N GLY A 6 -40.77 15.47 -50.13
CA GLY A 6 -40.62 14.55 -49.04
C GLY A 6 -39.65 15.09 -47.95
N ILE A 7 -40.14 15.16 -46.72
CA ILE A 7 -39.34 15.47 -45.54
C ILE A 7 -38.71 14.21 -44.99
N VAL A 8 -37.41 14.12 -45.04
CA VAL A 8 -36.63 13.03 -44.43
C VAL A 8 -36.34 13.36 -42.96
N PHE A 9 -36.99 12.66 -42.05
CA PHE A 9 -36.63 12.73 -40.63
C PHE A 9 -35.38 11.84 -40.38
N ALA A 10 -34.26 12.48 -40.10
CA ALA A 10 -33.06 11.80 -39.62
C ALA A 10 -33.20 11.57 -38.11
N LEU A 11 -33.39 10.33 -37.71
CA LEU A 11 -33.36 9.91 -36.31
C LEU A 11 -31.90 9.84 -35.84
N LEU A 12 -31.45 10.84 -35.06
CA LEU A 12 -30.17 10.79 -34.33
C LEU A 12 -30.34 9.81 -33.15
N SER A 13 -29.83 8.59 -33.30
CA SER A 13 -29.68 7.66 -32.18
C SER A 13 -28.46 8.06 -31.35
N GLY A 14 -28.70 8.81 -30.26
CA GLY A 14 -27.67 9.15 -29.28
C GLY A 14 -27.27 7.90 -28.47
N VAL A 15 -26.07 7.39 -28.69
CA VAL A 15 -25.46 6.35 -27.84
C VAL A 15 -25.00 7.02 -26.54
N LEU A 16 -25.76 6.84 -25.45
CA LEU A 16 -25.29 7.19 -24.12
C LEU A 16 -24.21 6.18 -23.70
N SER A 17 -22.95 6.54 -23.90
CA SER A 17 -21.83 5.82 -23.29
C SER A 17 -21.84 6.05 -21.78
N GLY A 18 -22.50 5.18 -21.04
CA GLY A 18 -22.43 5.15 -19.58
C GLY A 18 -21.01 4.80 -19.14
N ALA A 19 -20.30 5.75 -18.59
CA ALA A 19 -19.03 5.47 -17.93
C ALA A 19 -19.29 4.53 -16.76
N VAL A 20 -18.82 3.28 -16.84
CA VAL A 20 -18.83 2.34 -15.73
C VAL A 20 -17.79 2.84 -14.72
N ILE A 21 -18.25 3.49 -13.67
CA ILE A 21 -17.40 3.84 -12.53
C ILE A 21 -17.09 2.52 -11.80
N PRO A 22 -15.79 2.12 -11.67
CA PRO A 22 -15.45 0.95 -10.91
C PRO A 22 -15.94 1.11 -9.47
N GLN A 23 -16.93 0.34 -9.06
CA GLN A 23 -17.36 0.29 -7.66
C GLN A 23 -16.23 -0.39 -6.87
N GLU A 24 -15.55 0.38 -6.01
CA GLU A 24 -14.64 -0.20 -5.02
C GLU A 24 -15.47 -1.12 -4.11
N ILE A 25 -15.15 -2.42 -4.16
CA ILE A 25 -15.72 -3.40 -3.23
C ILE A 25 -15.31 -2.97 -1.82
N PRO A 26 -16.27 -2.72 -0.90
CA PRO A 26 -15.95 -2.31 0.46
C PRO A 26 -15.09 -3.39 1.12
N ARG A 27 -13.81 -3.09 1.34
CA ARG A 27 -12.94 -3.98 2.11
C ARG A 27 -13.30 -3.88 3.58
N ALA A 28 -13.39 -5.01 4.27
CA ALA A 28 -13.64 -5.04 5.71
C ALA A 28 -12.67 -4.11 6.44
N LYS A 29 -13.16 -3.43 7.50
CA LYS A 29 -12.33 -2.54 8.30
C LYS A 29 -11.17 -3.34 8.90
N PRO A 30 -9.93 -2.82 8.88
CA PRO A 30 -8.82 -3.50 9.52
C PRO A 30 -9.06 -3.66 11.02
N VAL A 31 -8.73 -4.83 11.54
CA VAL A 31 -8.75 -5.11 12.97
C VAL A 31 -7.32 -5.36 13.47
N ASN A 32 -7.10 -5.25 14.77
CA ASN A 32 -5.80 -5.48 15.40
C ASN A 32 -4.69 -4.52 14.94
N LEU A 33 -5.05 -3.26 14.61
CA LEU A 33 -4.05 -2.21 14.38
C LEU A 33 -3.48 -1.78 15.75
N GLN A 34 -2.19 -2.02 16.00
CA GLN A 34 -1.53 -1.70 17.27
C GLN A 34 -0.59 -0.49 17.16
N VAL A 35 0.12 -0.37 16.05
CA VAL A 35 1.08 0.73 15.79
C VAL A 35 0.61 1.71 14.72
N LEU A 36 -0.45 1.39 14.00
CA LEU A 36 -1.10 2.29 13.06
C LEU A 36 -2.33 2.93 13.73
N PRO A 37 -2.74 4.15 13.34
CA PRO A 37 -3.96 4.78 13.83
C PRO A 37 -5.18 3.85 13.64
N LYS A 38 -6.04 3.78 14.65
CA LYS A 38 -7.19 2.85 14.68
C LYS A 38 -8.24 3.11 13.58
N ASP A 39 -8.24 4.30 13.04
CA ASP A 39 -9.12 4.78 11.97
C ASP A 39 -8.51 4.64 10.57
N THR A 40 -7.30 4.09 10.46
CA THR A 40 -6.63 3.88 9.16
C THR A 40 -7.51 3.01 8.25
N SER A 41 -7.81 3.51 7.05
CA SER A 41 -8.66 2.80 6.10
C SER A 41 -7.99 1.53 5.57
N SER A 42 -8.81 0.53 5.19
CA SER A 42 -8.33 -0.72 4.57
C SER A 42 -7.48 -0.47 3.32
N ALA A 43 -7.83 0.55 2.53
CA ALA A 43 -7.07 0.92 1.34
C ALA A 43 -5.68 1.46 1.71
N SER A 44 -5.59 2.29 2.76
CA SER A 44 -4.32 2.84 3.26
C SER A 44 -3.44 1.75 3.85
N VAL A 45 -4.00 0.85 4.65
CA VAL A 45 -3.28 -0.32 5.18
C VAL A 45 -2.76 -1.18 4.03
N GLY A 46 -3.59 -1.47 3.01
CA GLY A 46 -3.18 -2.25 1.85
C GLY A 46 -2.02 -1.63 1.08
N LYS A 47 -2.04 -0.30 0.86
CA LYS A 47 -0.93 0.42 0.22
C LYS A 47 0.35 0.32 1.05
N LEU A 48 0.24 0.46 2.37
CA LEU A 48 1.38 0.36 3.29
C LEU A 48 1.98 -1.06 3.27
N MET A 49 1.15 -2.10 3.30
CA MET A 49 1.61 -3.49 3.22
C MET A 49 2.34 -3.78 1.90
N LYS A 50 1.83 -3.28 0.78
CA LYS A 50 2.52 -3.40 -0.52
C LYS A 50 3.88 -2.70 -0.55
N ARG A 51 4.01 -1.58 0.15
CA ARG A 51 5.30 -0.93 0.33
C ARG A 51 6.25 -1.78 1.16
N PHE A 52 5.78 -2.37 2.27
CA PHE A 52 6.59 -3.27 3.09
C PHE A 52 7.06 -4.50 2.32
N GLU A 53 6.18 -5.13 1.52
CA GLU A 53 6.59 -6.24 0.63
C GLU A 53 7.76 -5.84 -0.26
N LYS A 54 7.69 -4.65 -0.88
CA LYS A 54 8.75 -4.14 -1.75
C LYS A 54 10.03 -3.80 -0.97
N ASP A 55 9.89 -3.08 0.14
CA ASP A 55 11.01 -2.58 0.92
C ASP A 55 11.81 -3.72 1.59
N LEU A 56 11.13 -4.83 1.91
CA LEU A 56 11.69 -6.01 2.58
C LEU A 56 11.93 -7.21 1.64
N GLY A 57 11.46 -7.15 0.38
CA GLY A 57 11.56 -8.26 -0.56
C GLY A 57 10.83 -9.52 -0.13
N VAL A 58 9.69 -9.39 0.56
CA VAL A 58 8.92 -10.52 1.12
C VAL A 58 7.48 -10.54 0.62
N SER A 59 6.79 -11.67 0.78
CA SER A 59 5.35 -11.81 0.54
C SER A 59 4.53 -11.56 1.81
N CYS A 60 3.21 -11.43 1.66
CA CYS A 60 2.28 -11.24 2.79
C CYS A 60 2.40 -12.36 3.84
N SER A 61 2.60 -13.61 3.41
CA SER A 61 2.73 -14.79 4.30
C SER A 61 4.01 -14.78 5.16
N HIS A 62 4.96 -13.88 4.87
CA HIS A 62 6.14 -13.73 5.73
C HIS A 62 5.75 -13.26 7.14
N CYS A 63 4.73 -12.40 7.27
CA CYS A 63 4.28 -11.84 8.55
C CYS A 63 2.87 -12.27 8.96
N HIS A 64 2.04 -12.72 8.01
CA HIS A 64 0.67 -13.13 8.27
C HIS A 64 0.52 -14.64 8.13
N VAL A 65 -0.21 -15.27 9.06
CA VAL A 65 -0.47 -16.71 9.00
C VAL A 65 -1.55 -17.01 7.97
N GLU A 66 -1.46 -18.21 7.40
CA GLU A 66 -2.49 -18.75 6.52
C GLU A 66 -3.45 -19.61 7.34
N ASP A 67 -4.74 -19.36 7.22
CA ASP A 67 -5.79 -20.16 7.81
C ASP A 67 -5.82 -21.53 7.14
N ALA A 68 -5.63 -22.59 7.93
CA ALA A 68 -5.47 -23.95 7.42
C ALA A 68 -6.72 -24.51 6.72
N GLN A 69 -7.91 -24.00 7.05
CA GLN A 69 -9.17 -24.45 6.50
C GLN A 69 -9.53 -23.72 5.21
N THR A 70 -9.29 -22.42 5.17
CA THR A 70 -9.70 -21.56 4.06
C THR A 70 -8.58 -21.24 3.09
N GLN A 71 -7.33 -21.51 3.46
CA GLN A 71 -6.10 -21.13 2.75
C GLN A 71 -6.01 -19.62 2.47
N LYS A 72 -6.68 -18.82 3.28
CA LYS A 72 -6.63 -17.36 3.23
C LYS A 72 -5.73 -16.84 4.34
N LEU A 73 -5.07 -15.71 4.06
CA LEU A 73 -4.24 -15.06 5.07
C LEU A 73 -5.11 -14.45 6.17
N ASP A 74 -4.85 -14.81 7.41
CA ASP A 74 -5.39 -14.14 8.59
C ASP A 74 -4.51 -12.93 8.91
N TYR A 75 -4.98 -11.76 8.45
CA TYR A 75 -4.30 -10.50 8.69
C TYR A 75 -4.43 -10.00 10.14
N ALA A 76 -5.35 -10.55 10.91
CA ALA A 76 -5.60 -10.14 12.30
C ALA A 76 -4.77 -10.95 13.31
N SER A 77 -4.50 -12.22 13.04
CA SER A 77 -3.74 -13.10 13.93
C SER A 77 -2.35 -12.55 14.28
N ASP A 78 -1.93 -12.76 15.51
CA ASP A 78 -0.59 -12.44 16.02
C ASP A 78 0.29 -13.69 16.23
N GLU A 79 -0.13 -14.84 15.70
CA GLU A 79 0.60 -16.11 15.84
C GLU A 79 2.00 -16.05 15.19
N ASN A 80 2.16 -15.29 14.10
CA ASN A 80 3.46 -15.15 13.47
C ASN A 80 4.32 -14.11 14.23
N PRO A 81 5.43 -14.50 14.85
CA PRO A 81 6.27 -13.59 15.65
C PRO A 81 6.89 -12.47 14.81
N ARG A 82 7.05 -12.66 13.49
CA ARG A 82 7.56 -11.61 12.59
C ARG A 82 6.64 -10.39 12.53
N LYS A 83 5.33 -10.59 12.77
CA LYS A 83 4.37 -9.47 12.86
C LYS A 83 4.67 -8.56 14.04
N GLN A 84 5.06 -9.13 15.19
CA GLN A 84 5.48 -8.34 16.34
C GLN A 84 6.81 -7.63 16.08
N THR A 85 7.77 -8.29 15.44
CA THR A 85 9.03 -7.65 15.02
C THR A 85 8.76 -6.46 14.09
N ALA A 86 7.86 -6.64 13.11
CA ALA A 86 7.48 -5.54 12.20
C ALA A 86 6.87 -4.34 12.96
N ARG A 87 6.05 -4.56 13.98
CA ARG A 87 5.50 -3.48 14.82
C ARG A 87 6.60 -2.68 15.53
N VAL A 88 7.59 -3.37 16.08
CA VAL A 88 8.75 -2.70 16.70
C VAL A 88 9.52 -1.87 15.67
N MET A 89 9.74 -2.41 14.47
CA MET A 89 10.42 -1.69 13.38
C MET A 89 9.62 -0.47 12.90
N ILE A 90 8.29 -0.57 12.82
CA ILE A 90 7.41 0.56 12.47
C ILE A 90 7.54 1.66 13.50
N ALA A 91 7.44 1.34 14.80
CA ALA A 91 7.59 2.33 15.87
C ALA A 91 8.98 2.99 15.86
N MET A 92 10.03 2.21 15.67
CA MET A 92 11.41 2.74 15.53
C MET A 92 11.51 3.70 14.33
N LEU A 93 10.92 3.34 13.19
CA LEU A 93 10.93 4.17 11.99
C LEU A 93 10.20 5.50 12.20
N GLU A 94 9.05 5.48 12.89
CA GLU A 94 8.33 6.69 13.26
C GLU A 94 9.16 7.58 14.19
N ASP A 95 9.83 7.00 15.18
CA ASP A 95 10.73 7.72 16.08
C ASP A 95 11.89 8.38 15.33
N ILE A 96 12.54 7.66 14.42
CA ILE A 96 13.63 8.22 13.60
C ILE A 96 13.13 9.42 12.79
N ASN A 97 12.00 9.27 12.10
CA ASN A 97 11.47 10.33 11.24
C ASN A 97 10.98 11.54 12.04
N ASN A 98 10.23 11.30 13.13
CA ASN A 98 9.59 12.38 13.88
C ASN A 98 10.54 13.09 14.87
N LYS A 99 11.49 12.34 15.46
CA LYS A 99 12.39 12.89 16.46
C LYS A 99 13.70 13.41 15.89
N TYR A 100 14.22 12.78 14.84
CA TYR A 100 15.57 13.09 14.33
C TYR A 100 15.53 13.75 12.95
N ILE A 101 14.90 13.10 11.96
CA ILE A 101 14.85 13.64 10.60
C ILE A 101 14.10 14.97 10.54
N ALA A 102 13.02 15.11 11.32
CA ALA A 102 12.22 16.34 11.39
C ALA A 102 13.04 17.55 11.89
N GLN A 103 14.11 17.33 12.66
CA GLN A 103 14.96 18.41 13.18
C GLN A 103 15.96 18.95 12.12
N LEU A 104 16.10 18.28 10.98
CA LEU A 104 17.08 18.66 9.95
C LEU A 104 16.59 19.83 9.06
N GLY A 105 15.53 20.52 9.45
CA GLY A 105 15.14 21.83 8.93
C GLY A 105 14.66 21.86 7.47
N GLY A 106 14.26 20.72 6.90
CA GLY A 106 13.67 20.67 5.57
C GLY A 106 14.66 20.74 4.41
N ASP A 107 15.99 20.73 4.65
CA ASP A 107 16.95 20.55 3.56
C ASP A 107 16.77 19.14 2.97
N ARG A 108 16.27 19.09 1.73
CA ARG A 108 15.95 17.84 1.03
C ARG A 108 17.12 16.85 0.93
N ARG A 109 18.35 17.30 1.06
CA ARG A 109 19.54 16.42 1.04
C ARG A 109 19.63 15.55 2.29
N TYR A 110 19.08 16.03 3.41
CA TYR A 110 19.21 15.39 4.73
C TYR A 110 17.86 15.04 5.38
N SER A 111 16.77 15.68 4.94
CA SER A 111 15.44 15.54 5.55
C SER A 111 14.49 14.60 4.78
N VAL A 112 15.04 13.70 3.93
CA VAL A 112 14.23 12.67 3.30
C VAL A 112 13.81 11.65 4.36
N PRO A 113 12.50 11.36 4.50
CA PRO A 113 12.06 10.37 5.46
C PRO A 113 12.71 9.01 5.23
N VAL A 114 13.20 8.40 6.30
CA VAL A 114 13.71 7.03 6.30
C VAL A 114 12.54 6.07 6.12
N THR A 115 12.73 5.01 5.34
CA THR A 115 11.76 3.94 5.10
C THR A 115 12.35 2.59 5.48
N CYS A 116 11.52 1.53 5.51
CA CYS A 116 12.05 0.18 5.70
C CYS A 116 13.14 -0.13 4.67
N GLY A 117 12.91 0.26 3.40
CA GLY A 117 13.87 0.06 2.31
C GLY A 117 15.20 0.81 2.48
N SER A 118 15.23 1.89 3.27
CA SER A 118 16.48 2.62 3.55
C SER A 118 17.53 1.74 4.25
N CYS A 119 17.07 0.82 5.11
CA CYS A 119 17.93 -0.14 5.81
C CYS A 119 17.90 -1.52 5.15
N HIS A 120 16.73 -2.00 4.78
CA HIS A 120 16.54 -3.38 4.30
C HIS A 120 16.91 -3.59 2.83
N GLN A 121 16.83 -2.56 1.99
CA GLN A 121 17.25 -2.60 0.58
C GLN A 121 16.63 -3.78 -0.22
N GLY A 122 15.36 -4.09 0.03
CA GLY A 122 14.65 -5.20 -0.61
C GLY A 122 14.98 -6.57 -0.02
N GLN A 123 15.48 -6.65 1.21
CA GLN A 123 15.79 -7.89 1.91
C GLN A 123 15.07 -7.96 3.26
N SER A 124 14.68 -9.16 3.70
CA SER A 124 13.98 -9.37 4.98
C SER A 124 14.83 -8.98 6.20
N SER A 125 16.16 -9.02 6.06
CA SER A 125 17.10 -8.49 7.02
C SER A 125 17.98 -7.44 6.35
N PRO A 126 18.36 -6.36 7.04
CA PRO A 126 19.29 -5.39 6.47
C PRO A 126 20.59 -6.08 6.01
N PRO A 127 21.10 -5.76 4.81
CA PRO A 127 22.37 -6.31 4.36
C PRO A 127 23.50 -5.82 5.26
N GLU A 128 24.49 -6.68 5.48
CA GLU A 128 25.71 -6.28 6.15
C GLU A 128 26.48 -5.29 5.27
N PHE A 129 27.01 -4.24 5.89
CA PHE A 129 27.83 -3.27 5.17
C PHE A 129 29.24 -3.85 4.93
N ASP A 130 29.56 -4.16 3.67
CA ASP A 130 30.93 -4.48 3.25
C ASP A 130 31.52 -3.29 2.47
N PRO A 131 32.50 -2.57 3.05
CA PRO A 131 33.09 -1.42 2.38
C PRO A 131 33.84 -1.80 1.09
N ARG A 132 34.20 -3.09 0.91
CA ARG A 132 34.93 -3.59 -0.27
C ARG A 132 34.01 -3.91 -1.44
N SER A 133 32.69 -4.03 -1.21
CA SER A 133 31.73 -4.36 -2.25
C SER A 133 31.46 -3.23 -3.25
N ARG A 134 32.08 -2.06 -3.07
CA ARG A 134 31.90 -0.87 -3.93
C ARG A 134 33.13 -0.59 -4.83
N LEU A 135 34.11 -1.48 -4.84
CA LEU A 135 35.21 -1.45 -5.74
C LEU A 135 35.05 -2.50 -6.83
#